data_59457bf3a70f5de5e6384be44d51a265
#
_entry.id   59457bf3a70f5de5e6384be44d51a265
#
_cell.length_a   1.000
_cell.length_b   1.000
_cell.length_c   1.000
_cell.angle_alpha   90.00
_cell.angle_beta   90.00
_cell.angle_gamma   90.00
#
_symmetry.space_group_name_H-M   'P 1'
#
loop_
_entity.id
_entity.type
_entity.pdbx_description
1 polymer ?
#
loop_
_entity_poly.entity_id
_entity_poly.type
_entity_poly.pdbx_seq_one_letter_code
_entity_poly.pdbx_strand_id
1 'polypeptide(L)'
;MKRVPADSTLRNGLLRIGAAAPEVIELFDYLEDLPLWMKDVAGTYQWVSVSFILNFGLKTREEVIGHSDYDLCGEALAHQYRIDDERVLRGERILSRVELVGRFDHTARWCVTSKIPLHDARGNVVGTAGVTRPLPAQGKGTPADSPLSEAIRFVSQHFAEPITNQELAKACGLSVRAFERQFRATYQSSPHDYVRQMRVRMSCSALVFSKKSLAEVASTFGFADQSHFAKEFRRIMGDTPREYRARYQR
;
A
#
# COMPACT_ATOMS: atom_id res chain seq x y z
N MET A 1 -28.44 12.79 -5.12
CA MET A 1 -27.11 12.48 -5.69
C MET A 1 -26.94 13.28 -6.98
N LYS A 2 -26.05 14.29 -7.00
CA LYS A 2 -25.75 15.03 -8.22
C LYS A 2 -24.80 14.21 -9.08
N ARG A 3 -25.18 13.90 -10.33
CA ARG A 3 -24.29 13.27 -11.31
C ARG A 3 -23.07 14.16 -11.51
N VAL A 4 -21.89 13.61 -11.26
CA VAL A 4 -20.62 14.22 -11.69
C VAL A 4 -20.58 14.05 -13.21
N PRO A 5 -20.38 15.12 -14.02
CA PRO A 5 -20.34 14.99 -15.47
C PRO A 5 -19.16 14.08 -15.86
N ALA A 6 -19.40 13.21 -16.86
CA ALA A 6 -18.34 12.42 -17.47
C ALA A 6 -17.37 13.39 -18.19
N ASP A 7 -16.23 13.63 -17.58
CA ASP A 7 -15.24 14.60 -18.03
C ASP A 7 -14.49 14.07 -19.28
N SER A 8 -14.39 14.91 -20.30
CA SER A 8 -13.65 14.63 -21.54
C SER A 8 -12.15 14.37 -21.31
N THR A 9 -11.59 14.88 -20.22
CA THR A 9 -10.20 14.68 -19.79
C THR A 9 -9.97 13.22 -19.38
N LEU A 10 -10.98 12.57 -18.77
CA LEU A 10 -10.96 11.15 -18.41
C LEU A 10 -10.87 10.25 -19.65
N ARG A 11 -11.63 10.55 -20.71
CA ARG A 11 -11.58 9.79 -21.97
C ARG A 11 -10.18 9.81 -22.60
N ASN A 12 -9.51 10.93 -22.58
CA ASN A 12 -8.19 11.10 -23.21
C ASN A 12 -7.06 10.43 -22.40
N GLY A 13 -7.11 10.46 -21.06
CA GLY A 13 -6.14 9.79 -20.20
C GLY A 13 -6.24 8.28 -20.29
N LEU A 14 -7.45 7.73 -20.20
CA LEU A 14 -7.72 6.29 -20.22
C LEU A 14 -7.53 5.65 -21.60
N LEU A 15 -7.84 6.36 -22.68
CA LEU A 15 -7.54 5.94 -24.05
C LEU A 15 -6.03 5.82 -24.31
N ARG A 16 -5.21 6.63 -23.64
CA ARG A 16 -3.75 6.52 -23.70
C ARG A 16 -3.21 5.27 -23.02
N ILE A 17 -3.90 4.77 -21.99
CA ILE A 17 -3.49 3.59 -21.23
C ILE A 17 -3.98 2.29 -21.87
N GLY A 18 -4.80 2.37 -22.97
CA GLY A 18 -5.33 1.16 -23.64
C GLY A 18 -6.22 0.29 -22.74
N ALA A 19 -6.60 0.82 -21.58
CA ALA A 19 -7.37 0.09 -20.57
C ALA A 19 -8.85 0.09 -20.92
N ALA A 20 -9.57 -0.84 -20.35
CA ALA A 20 -10.99 -1.16 -20.45
C ALA A 20 -11.92 -0.01 -20.93
N ALA A 21 -13.03 -0.37 -21.54
CA ALA A 21 -14.05 0.61 -21.95
C ALA A 21 -14.34 1.62 -20.81
N PRO A 22 -14.46 2.93 -21.12
CA PRO A 22 -14.72 3.97 -20.12
C PRO A 22 -15.88 3.65 -19.18
N GLU A 23 -16.89 2.93 -19.69
CA GLU A 23 -18.08 2.52 -18.95
C GLU A 23 -17.75 1.49 -17.85
N VAL A 24 -16.77 0.61 -18.07
CA VAL A 24 -16.32 -0.37 -17.06
C VAL A 24 -15.59 0.35 -15.93
N ILE A 25 -14.85 1.40 -16.25
CA ILE A 25 -14.13 2.21 -15.26
C ILE A 25 -15.11 3.05 -14.43
N GLU A 26 -16.18 3.55 -15.06
CA GLU A 26 -17.26 4.26 -14.36
C GLU A 26 -17.92 3.39 -13.28
N LEU A 27 -17.99 2.06 -13.47
CA LEU A 27 -18.52 1.15 -12.45
C LEU A 27 -17.72 1.18 -11.14
N PHE A 28 -16.43 1.50 -11.19
CA PHE A 28 -15.60 1.60 -9.99
C PHE A 28 -15.95 2.80 -9.11
N ASP A 29 -16.64 3.80 -9.62
CA ASP A 29 -17.13 4.93 -8.85
C ASP A 29 -18.29 4.59 -7.92
N TYR A 30 -18.98 3.48 -8.21
CA TYR A 30 -20.06 2.95 -7.36
C TYR A 30 -19.56 2.03 -6.25
N LEU A 31 -18.24 1.78 -6.16
CA LEU A 31 -17.62 0.98 -5.10
C LEU A 31 -17.21 1.90 -3.94
N GLU A 32 -18.12 2.14 -3.00
CA GLU A 32 -18.00 3.18 -1.97
C GLU A 32 -16.79 3.02 -1.04
N ASP A 33 -16.36 1.80 -0.74
CA ASP A 33 -15.27 1.52 0.20
C ASP A 33 -13.98 1.03 -0.47
N LEU A 34 -13.85 1.25 -1.78
CA LEU A 34 -12.74 0.72 -2.56
C LEU A 34 -12.00 1.83 -3.34
N PRO A 35 -11.10 2.58 -2.69
CA PRO A 35 -10.23 3.53 -3.38
C PRO A 35 -9.39 2.85 -4.47
N LEU A 36 -9.66 3.20 -5.72
CA LEU A 36 -8.91 2.74 -6.89
C LEU A 36 -8.19 3.92 -7.54
N TRP A 37 -7.07 3.63 -8.15
CA TRP A 37 -6.26 4.61 -8.85
C TRP A 37 -5.49 3.98 -10.02
N MET A 38 -5.13 4.81 -10.99
CA MET A 38 -4.30 4.46 -12.13
C MET A 38 -3.26 5.55 -12.36
N LYS A 39 -2.02 5.13 -12.65
CA LYS A 39 -0.90 6.03 -12.96
C LYS A 39 -0.24 5.60 -14.27
N ASP A 40 0.37 6.55 -14.96
CA ASP A 40 1.24 6.28 -16.10
C ASP A 40 2.63 5.78 -15.65
N VAL A 41 3.51 5.54 -16.62
CA VAL A 41 4.89 5.09 -16.37
C VAL A 41 5.73 6.11 -15.61
N ALA A 42 5.39 7.39 -15.67
CA ALA A 42 6.05 8.45 -14.90
C ALA A 42 5.62 8.48 -13.43
N GLY A 43 4.52 7.77 -13.08
CA GLY A 43 3.93 7.78 -11.75
C GLY A 43 2.91 8.89 -11.55
N THR A 44 2.42 9.49 -12.64
CA THR A 44 1.43 10.55 -12.63
C THR A 44 0.03 9.94 -12.64
N TYR A 45 -0.83 10.40 -11.75
CA TYR A 45 -2.22 9.94 -11.66
C TYR A 45 -3.00 10.31 -12.93
N GLN A 46 -3.54 9.30 -13.58
CA GLN A 46 -4.36 9.43 -14.78
C GLN A 46 -5.85 9.24 -14.48
N TRP A 47 -6.15 8.51 -13.41
CA TRP A 47 -7.52 8.29 -12.95
C TRP A 47 -7.57 7.86 -11.49
N VAL A 48 -8.62 8.27 -10.78
CA VAL A 48 -8.95 7.83 -9.41
C VAL A 48 -10.46 7.69 -9.27
N SER A 49 -10.92 6.73 -8.44
CA SER A 49 -12.34 6.56 -8.12
C SER A 49 -12.85 7.66 -7.19
N VAL A 50 -14.16 7.85 -7.13
CA VAL A 50 -14.82 8.73 -6.14
C VAL A 50 -14.45 8.31 -4.72
N SER A 51 -14.40 7.01 -4.44
CA SER A 51 -13.97 6.48 -3.16
C SER A 51 -12.54 6.88 -2.79
N PHE A 52 -11.62 6.97 -3.76
CA PHE A 52 -10.27 7.49 -3.53
C PHE A 52 -10.31 8.94 -3.03
N ILE A 53 -11.05 9.80 -3.71
CA ILE A 53 -11.17 11.22 -3.36
C ILE A 53 -11.70 11.38 -1.94
N LEU A 54 -12.82 10.72 -1.62
CA LEU A 54 -13.44 10.78 -0.30
C LEU A 54 -12.53 10.25 0.81
N ASN A 55 -11.83 9.14 0.55
CA ASN A 55 -10.94 8.52 1.54
C ASN A 55 -9.68 9.34 1.82
N PHE A 56 -9.22 10.12 0.84
CA PHE A 56 -8.04 10.97 0.99
C PHE A 56 -8.37 12.41 1.37
N GLY A 57 -9.65 12.72 1.59
CA GLY A 57 -10.09 14.04 2.06
C GLY A 57 -10.04 15.13 1.00
N LEU A 58 -10.09 14.73 -0.27
CA LEU A 58 -10.10 15.62 -1.43
C LEU A 58 -11.53 15.99 -1.83
N LYS A 59 -11.69 17.00 -2.65
CA LYS A 59 -13.00 17.48 -3.13
C LYS A 59 -13.29 17.01 -4.54
N THR A 60 -12.27 16.99 -5.40
CA THR A 60 -12.43 16.70 -6.83
C THR A 60 -11.29 15.86 -7.38
N ARG A 61 -11.46 15.29 -8.58
CA ARG A 61 -10.41 14.54 -9.28
C ARG A 61 -9.28 15.42 -9.76
N GLU A 62 -9.58 16.65 -10.12
CA GLU A 62 -8.63 17.63 -10.63
C GLU A 62 -7.52 17.94 -9.63
N GLU A 63 -7.77 17.75 -8.33
CA GLU A 63 -6.76 17.86 -7.30
C GLU A 63 -5.72 16.72 -7.33
N VAL A 64 -5.98 15.66 -8.11
CA VAL A 64 -5.13 14.45 -8.18
C VAL A 64 -4.58 14.22 -9.58
N ILE A 65 -5.44 14.36 -10.60
CA ILE A 65 -5.05 14.06 -11.97
C ILE A 65 -3.94 14.99 -12.46
N GLY A 66 -2.90 14.39 -13.04
CA GLY A 66 -1.71 15.13 -13.46
C GLY A 66 -0.66 15.33 -12.37
N HIS A 67 -0.97 14.99 -11.12
CA HIS A 67 -0.04 15.02 -9.99
C HIS A 67 0.60 13.65 -9.75
N SER A 68 1.72 13.65 -9.05
CA SER A 68 2.42 12.45 -8.56
C SER A 68 2.20 12.27 -7.05
N ASP A 69 2.66 11.16 -6.49
CA ASP A 69 2.65 10.97 -5.03
C ASP A 69 3.44 12.06 -4.28
N TYR A 70 4.47 12.62 -4.92
CA TYR A 70 5.29 13.68 -4.32
C TYR A 70 4.54 15.00 -4.13
N ASP A 71 3.51 15.23 -4.93
CA ASP A 71 2.65 16.41 -4.82
C ASP A 71 1.55 16.21 -3.76
N LEU A 72 1.23 14.95 -3.44
CA LEU A 72 0.06 14.58 -2.67
C LEU A 72 0.35 14.11 -1.24
N CYS A 73 1.57 13.68 -0.94
CA CYS A 73 1.92 13.21 0.40
C CYS A 73 3.38 13.51 0.74
N GLY A 74 3.79 13.25 1.99
CA GLY A 74 5.16 13.48 2.43
C GLY A 74 6.18 12.69 1.62
N GLU A 75 7.34 13.31 1.33
CA GLU A 75 8.40 12.79 0.45
C GLU A 75 8.79 11.33 0.76
N ALA A 76 8.87 10.97 2.05
CA ALA A 76 9.22 9.62 2.49
C ALA A 76 8.23 8.55 1.99
N LEU A 77 6.94 8.84 2.04
CA LEU A 77 5.90 7.93 1.57
C LEU A 77 5.82 7.91 0.05
N ALA A 78 5.88 9.08 -0.59
CA ALA A 78 5.91 9.21 -2.04
C ALA A 78 7.04 8.39 -2.67
N HIS A 79 8.22 8.48 -2.07
CA HIS A 79 9.39 7.73 -2.51
C HIS A 79 9.18 6.21 -2.41
N GLN A 80 8.56 5.75 -1.33
CA GLN A 80 8.21 4.35 -1.13
C GLN A 80 7.21 3.84 -2.18
N TYR A 81 6.20 4.66 -2.50
CA TYR A 81 5.23 4.33 -3.55
C TYR A 81 5.88 4.26 -4.92
N ARG A 82 6.79 5.18 -5.22
CA ARG A 82 7.52 5.19 -6.49
C ARG A 82 8.36 3.94 -6.70
N ILE A 83 9.10 3.50 -5.67
CA ILE A 83 9.88 2.25 -5.73
C ILE A 83 8.98 1.05 -6.05
N ASP A 84 7.82 0.97 -5.41
CA ASP A 84 6.88 -0.10 -5.66
C ASP A 84 6.27 -0.02 -7.07
N ASP A 85 5.95 1.17 -7.53
CA ASP A 85 5.43 1.38 -8.87
C ASP A 85 6.46 0.98 -9.92
N GLU A 86 7.75 1.27 -9.71
CA GLU A 86 8.84 0.80 -10.57
C GLU A 86 8.96 -0.73 -10.63
N ARG A 87 8.73 -1.44 -9.52
CA ARG A 87 8.67 -2.90 -9.51
C ARG A 87 7.48 -3.41 -10.32
N VAL A 88 6.33 -2.78 -10.15
CA VAL A 88 5.12 -3.14 -10.89
C VAL A 88 5.28 -2.86 -12.39
N LEU A 89 5.94 -1.76 -12.77
CA LEU A 89 6.27 -1.46 -14.17
C LEU A 89 7.21 -2.49 -14.81
N ARG A 90 8.00 -3.23 -14.01
CA ARG A 90 8.78 -4.38 -14.46
C ARG A 90 7.99 -5.69 -14.54
N GLY A 91 6.67 -5.64 -14.32
CA GLY A 91 5.77 -6.79 -14.41
C GLY A 91 5.46 -7.48 -13.08
N GLU A 92 6.01 -7.02 -11.95
CA GLU A 92 5.66 -7.57 -10.65
C GLU A 92 4.21 -7.22 -10.27
N ARG A 93 3.60 -8.08 -9.44
CA ARG A 93 2.30 -7.80 -8.83
C ARG A 93 2.48 -7.71 -7.32
N ILE A 94 1.92 -6.67 -6.73
CA ILE A 94 1.86 -6.49 -5.28
C ILE A 94 0.43 -6.78 -4.86
N LEU A 95 0.22 -7.82 -4.06
CA LEU A 95 -1.13 -8.24 -3.69
C LEU A 95 -1.32 -8.20 -2.17
N SER A 96 -2.43 -7.59 -1.75
CA SER A 96 -2.89 -7.52 -0.34
C SER A 96 -1.80 -7.07 0.65
N ARG A 97 -0.99 -6.10 0.25
CA ARG A 97 0.09 -5.59 1.07
C ARG A 97 -0.41 -4.55 2.06
N VAL A 98 -0.03 -4.70 3.32
CA VAL A 98 -0.25 -3.66 4.31
C VAL A 98 0.85 -2.61 4.22
N GLU A 99 0.43 -1.37 4.12
CA GLU A 99 1.34 -0.22 4.04
C GLU A 99 0.73 1.02 4.70
N LEU A 100 1.60 1.94 5.09
CA LEU A 100 1.18 3.24 5.56
C LEU A 100 0.91 4.14 4.37
N VAL A 101 -0.31 4.65 4.28
CA VAL A 101 -0.73 5.51 3.17
C VAL A 101 -0.93 6.93 3.70
N GLY A 102 -0.21 7.87 3.09
CA GLY A 102 -0.31 9.29 3.41
C GLY A 102 -1.62 9.90 2.93
N ARG A 103 -2.08 10.91 3.64
CA ARG A 103 -3.25 11.71 3.32
C ARG A 103 -2.83 13.16 3.06
N PHE A 104 -3.69 13.92 2.37
CA PHE A 104 -3.45 15.35 2.11
C PHE A 104 -3.35 16.22 3.37
N ASP A 105 -3.96 15.79 4.46
CA ASP A 105 -3.87 16.47 5.75
C ASP A 105 -2.54 16.21 6.49
N HIS A 106 -1.55 15.66 5.78
CA HIS A 106 -0.25 15.23 6.31
C HIS A 106 -0.33 14.14 7.38
N THR A 107 -1.49 13.52 7.57
CA THR A 107 -1.62 12.30 8.37
C THR A 107 -1.35 11.07 7.52
N ALA A 108 -1.21 9.93 8.15
CA ALA A 108 -1.08 8.66 7.46
C ALA A 108 -1.88 7.58 8.19
N ARG A 109 -2.38 6.61 7.42
CA ARG A 109 -3.10 5.48 8.00
C ARG A 109 -2.68 4.17 7.36
N TRP A 110 -2.87 3.10 8.11
CA TRP A 110 -2.64 1.76 7.62
C TRP A 110 -3.71 1.35 6.61
N CYS A 111 -3.25 0.83 5.49
CA CYS A 111 -4.10 0.38 4.39
C CYS A 111 -3.63 -0.99 3.87
N VAL A 112 -4.50 -1.70 3.22
CA VAL A 112 -4.16 -2.86 2.38
C VAL A 112 -4.19 -2.42 0.94
N THR A 113 -3.06 -2.52 0.25
CA THR A 113 -2.90 -2.12 -1.15
C THR A 113 -2.59 -3.33 -2.02
N SER A 114 -3.23 -3.38 -3.18
CA SER A 114 -2.81 -4.25 -4.29
C SER A 114 -2.50 -3.40 -5.50
N LYS A 115 -1.39 -3.71 -6.19
CA LYS A 115 -0.93 -3.01 -7.39
C LYS A 115 -0.65 -4.01 -8.50
N ILE A 116 -1.05 -3.67 -9.73
CA ILE A 116 -0.81 -4.47 -10.93
C ILE A 116 -0.32 -3.58 -12.07
N PRO A 117 0.47 -4.13 -13.03
CA PRO A 117 0.80 -3.40 -14.25
C PRO A 117 -0.42 -3.27 -15.16
N LEU A 118 -0.52 -2.13 -15.81
CA LEU A 118 -1.47 -1.89 -16.90
C LEU A 118 -0.76 -2.14 -18.23
N HIS A 119 -1.46 -2.79 -19.15
CA HIS A 119 -0.94 -3.12 -20.48
C HIS A 119 -1.80 -2.47 -21.56
N ASP A 120 -1.14 -2.04 -22.63
CA ASP A 120 -1.83 -1.65 -23.87
C ASP A 120 -2.30 -2.90 -24.66
N ALA A 121 -2.99 -2.68 -25.76
CA ALA A 121 -3.48 -3.74 -26.64
C ALA A 121 -2.34 -4.58 -27.28
N ARG A 122 -1.09 -4.11 -27.23
CA ARG A 122 0.10 -4.80 -27.74
C ARG A 122 0.84 -5.57 -26.63
N GLY A 123 0.36 -5.49 -25.38
CA GLY A 123 0.97 -6.13 -24.24
C GLY A 123 2.12 -5.35 -23.58
N ASN A 124 2.39 -4.11 -23.99
CA ASN A 124 3.42 -3.28 -23.36
C ASN A 124 2.88 -2.72 -22.04
N VAL A 125 3.73 -2.63 -21.02
CA VAL A 125 3.38 -1.98 -19.76
C VAL A 125 3.32 -0.46 -19.97
N VAL A 126 2.15 0.13 -19.73
CA VAL A 126 1.88 1.57 -19.94
C VAL A 126 1.58 2.32 -18.66
N GLY A 127 1.57 1.63 -17.53
CA GLY A 127 1.31 2.24 -16.25
C GLY A 127 1.06 1.22 -15.15
N THR A 128 0.54 1.70 -14.04
CA THR A 128 0.15 0.90 -12.88
C THR A 128 -1.27 1.19 -12.45
N ALA A 129 -1.97 0.18 -11.95
CA ALA A 129 -3.26 0.35 -11.30
C ALA A 129 -3.23 -0.28 -9.93
N GLY A 130 -3.99 0.28 -9.01
CA GLY A 130 -4.09 -0.29 -7.69
C GLY A 130 -5.40 0.01 -6.98
N VAL A 131 -5.62 -0.76 -5.95
CA VAL A 131 -6.69 -0.59 -4.99
C VAL A 131 -6.09 -0.49 -3.60
N THR A 132 -6.54 0.51 -2.85
CA THR A 132 -6.07 0.76 -1.49
C THR A 132 -7.27 0.79 -0.56
N ARG A 133 -7.35 -0.15 0.37
CA ARG A 133 -8.40 -0.19 1.38
C ARG A 133 -7.84 0.23 2.73
N PRO A 134 -8.45 1.18 3.42
CA PRO A 134 -8.09 1.46 4.79
C PRO A 134 -8.23 0.22 5.66
N LEU A 135 -7.26 0.00 6.55
CA LEU A 135 -7.50 -0.91 7.67
C LEU A 135 -8.53 -0.26 8.60
N PRO A 136 -9.49 -1.02 9.14
CA PRO A 136 -10.48 -0.49 10.06
C PRO A 136 -9.79 0.23 11.23
N ALA A 137 -10.01 1.54 11.32
CA ALA A 137 -9.67 2.29 12.53
C ALA A 137 -10.75 2.03 13.58
N GLN A 138 -10.42 2.19 14.86
CA GLN A 138 -11.45 2.19 15.90
C GLN A 138 -12.47 3.30 15.64
N GLY A 139 -13.72 2.97 15.47
CA GLY A 139 -14.85 3.89 15.51
C GLY A 139 -15.57 4.10 14.19
N LYS A 140 -16.76 3.54 14.12
CA LYS A 140 -17.90 3.83 13.22
C LYS A 140 -17.64 3.79 11.71
N GLY A 141 -18.08 2.73 11.03
CA GLY A 141 -18.53 2.80 9.65
C GLY A 141 -17.81 1.96 8.59
N THR A 142 -16.98 0.98 8.94
CA THR A 142 -16.52 -0.06 8.01
C THR A 142 -16.91 -1.42 8.56
N PRO A 143 -17.08 -2.46 7.73
CA PRO A 143 -17.40 -3.79 8.26
C PRO A 143 -16.28 -4.18 9.24
N ALA A 144 -16.55 -3.88 10.51
CA ALA A 144 -15.75 -4.30 11.67
C ALA A 144 -15.83 -5.84 11.85
N ASP A 145 -16.36 -6.55 10.87
CA ASP A 145 -16.81 -7.92 10.97
C ASP A 145 -15.75 -8.96 10.59
N SER A 146 -14.52 -8.54 10.30
CA SER A 146 -13.44 -9.54 10.26
C SER A 146 -12.82 -9.64 11.64
N PRO A 147 -12.90 -10.80 12.32
CA PRO A 147 -12.17 -11.03 13.58
C PRO A 147 -10.68 -10.69 13.48
N LEU A 148 -10.13 -10.76 12.27
CA LEU A 148 -8.71 -10.49 11.98
C LEU A 148 -8.32 -8.99 12.03
N SER A 149 -9.29 -8.07 12.00
CA SER A 149 -9.01 -6.62 12.08
C SER A 149 -8.26 -6.24 13.36
N GLU A 150 -8.58 -6.90 14.47
CA GLU A 150 -7.93 -6.68 15.76
C GLU A 150 -6.46 -7.15 15.75
N ALA A 151 -6.16 -8.28 15.09
CA ALA A 151 -4.77 -8.73 14.93
C ALA A 151 -3.95 -7.73 14.12
N ILE A 152 -4.51 -7.20 13.03
CA ILE A 152 -3.80 -6.22 12.20
C ILE A 152 -3.57 -4.92 12.96
N ARG A 153 -4.55 -4.48 13.74
CA ARG A 153 -4.42 -3.31 14.61
C ARG A 153 -3.33 -3.54 15.65
N PHE A 154 -3.33 -4.69 16.31
CA PHE A 154 -2.30 -5.07 17.29
C PHE A 154 -0.90 -5.05 16.65
N VAL A 155 -0.73 -5.70 15.49
CA VAL A 155 0.53 -5.69 14.76
C VAL A 155 0.97 -4.28 14.40
N SER A 156 0.07 -3.41 13.94
CA SER A 156 0.43 -2.03 13.56
C SER A 156 0.92 -1.18 14.72
N GLN A 157 0.48 -1.48 15.93
CA GLN A 157 0.88 -0.77 17.15
C GLN A 157 2.15 -1.33 17.80
N HIS A 158 2.39 -2.63 17.64
CA HIS A 158 3.43 -3.38 18.36
C HIS A 158 4.46 -4.06 17.45
N PHE A 159 4.50 -3.71 16.15
CA PHE A 159 5.34 -4.43 15.18
C PHE A 159 6.82 -4.53 15.54
N ALA A 160 7.35 -3.57 16.31
CA ALA A 160 8.75 -3.58 16.76
C ALA A 160 9.02 -4.56 17.95
N GLU A 161 7.96 -4.98 18.63
CA GLU A 161 8.02 -5.85 19.78
C GLU A 161 7.92 -7.34 19.37
N PRO A 162 8.34 -8.29 20.22
CA PRO A 162 8.02 -9.69 20.00
C PRO A 162 6.51 -9.91 19.96
N ILE A 163 6.01 -10.45 18.86
CA ILE A 163 4.58 -10.76 18.66
C ILE A 163 4.44 -12.26 18.43
N THR A 164 3.55 -12.90 19.19
CA THR A 164 3.22 -14.32 19.08
C THR A 164 1.87 -14.54 18.40
N ASN A 165 1.72 -15.67 17.70
CA ASN A 165 0.42 -16.05 17.13
C ASN A 165 -0.65 -16.24 18.21
N GLN A 166 -0.26 -16.54 19.46
CA GLN A 166 -1.17 -16.69 20.57
C GLN A 166 -1.79 -15.34 20.98
N GLU A 167 -0.99 -14.28 21.05
CA GLU A 167 -1.48 -12.91 21.30
C GLU A 167 -2.42 -12.42 20.21
N LEU A 168 -2.04 -12.65 18.96
CA LEU A 168 -2.88 -12.25 17.80
C LEU A 168 -4.21 -13.03 17.80
N ALA A 169 -4.17 -14.34 18.04
CA ALA A 169 -5.37 -15.15 18.11
C ALA A 169 -6.28 -14.72 19.27
N LYS A 170 -5.71 -14.42 20.43
CA LYS A 170 -6.44 -13.91 21.59
C LYS A 170 -7.10 -12.57 21.29
N ALA A 171 -6.40 -11.65 20.64
CA ALA A 171 -6.96 -10.36 20.23
C ALA A 171 -8.19 -10.52 19.29
N CYS A 172 -8.22 -11.58 18.50
CA CYS A 172 -9.32 -11.91 17.59
C CYS A 172 -10.43 -12.79 18.22
N GLY A 173 -10.28 -13.21 19.46
CA GLY A 173 -11.20 -14.16 20.08
C GLY A 173 -11.19 -15.56 19.44
N LEU A 174 -10.06 -15.95 18.81
CA LEU A 174 -9.93 -17.20 18.07
C LEU A 174 -8.91 -18.14 18.74
N SER A 175 -9.06 -19.45 18.48
CA SER A 175 -7.96 -20.38 18.73
C SER A 175 -6.81 -20.10 17.74
N VAL A 176 -5.55 -20.39 18.14
CA VAL A 176 -4.37 -20.18 17.28
C VAL A 176 -4.54 -20.86 15.91
N ARG A 177 -5.03 -22.09 15.87
CA ARG A 177 -5.26 -22.83 14.63
C ARG A 177 -6.32 -22.19 13.73
N ALA A 178 -7.41 -21.70 14.30
CA ALA A 178 -8.47 -21.00 13.56
C ALA A 178 -7.95 -19.65 13.01
N PHE A 179 -7.22 -18.91 13.84
CA PHE A 179 -6.58 -17.65 13.48
C PHE A 179 -5.62 -17.83 12.30
N GLU A 180 -4.65 -18.74 12.39
CA GLU A 180 -3.66 -18.96 11.32
C GLU A 180 -4.31 -19.36 9.99
N ARG A 181 -5.32 -20.23 10.04
CA ARG A 181 -6.06 -20.64 8.86
C ARG A 181 -6.79 -19.45 8.20
N GLN A 182 -7.54 -18.70 8.99
CA GLN A 182 -8.29 -17.52 8.49
C GLN A 182 -7.34 -16.44 8.00
N PHE A 183 -6.26 -16.19 8.74
CA PHE A 183 -5.25 -15.19 8.37
C PHE A 183 -4.62 -15.52 7.02
N ARG A 184 -4.21 -16.77 6.80
CA ARG A 184 -3.67 -17.22 5.49
C ARG A 184 -4.69 -17.11 4.37
N ALA A 185 -5.94 -17.46 4.62
CA ALA A 185 -7.00 -17.35 3.62
C ALA A 185 -7.26 -15.89 3.20
N THR A 186 -7.20 -14.96 4.17
CA THR A 186 -7.49 -13.53 3.94
C THR A 186 -6.30 -12.77 3.37
N TYR A 187 -5.10 -12.98 3.94
CA TYR A 187 -3.90 -12.19 3.61
C TYR A 187 -2.88 -12.92 2.73
N GLN A 188 -3.15 -14.16 2.34
CA GLN A 188 -2.27 -15.01 1.51
C GLN A 188 -0.84 -15.10 2.09
N SER A 189 -0.70 -14.95 3.40
CA SER A 189 0.56 -14.90 4.13
C SER A 189 0.39 -15.50 5.53
N SER A 190 1.46 -16.02 6.13
CA SER A 190 1.43 -16.37 7.54
C SER A 190 1.45 -15.10 8.41
N PRO A 191 0.88 -15.12 9.65
CA PRO A 191 0.97 -13.97 10.56
C PRO A 191 2.41 -13.51 10.80
N HIS A 192 3.33 -14.45 10.96
CA HIS A 192 4.74 -14.17 11.19
C HIS A 192 5.43 -13.52 9.96
N ASP A 193 5.13 -13.98 8.74
CA ASP A 193 5.62 -13.35 7.52
C ASP A 193 5.05 -11.95 7.33
N TYR A 194 3.80 -11.76 7.69
CA TYR A 194 3.14 -10.47 7.66
C TYR A 194 3.82 -9.44 8.57
N VAL A 195 4.11 -9.81 9.83
CA VAL A 195 4.86 -8.97 10.77
C VAL A 195 6.25 -8.63 10.21
N ARG A 196 6.96 -9.63 9.66
CA ARG A 196 8.27 -9.39 9.04
C ARG A 196 8.20 -8.43 7.86
N GLN A 197 7.23 -8.59 6.98
CA GLN A 197 7.01 -7.67 5.85
C GLN A 197 6.76 -6.25 6.35
N MET A 198 5.94 -6.08 7.37
CA MET A 198 5.67 -4.77 7.97
C MET A 198 6.94 -4.14 8.53
N ARG A 199 7.74 -4.88 9.32
CA ARG A 199 9.01 -4.40 9.88
C ARG A 199 9.98 -3.92 8.80
N VAL A 200 10.15 -4.70 7.73
CA VAL A 200 11.02 -4.33 6.61
C VAL A 200 10.53 -3.04 5.95
N ARG A 201 9.24 -2.95 5.66
CA ARG A 201 8.68 -1.76 4.99
C ARG A 201 8.78 -0.51 5.84
N MET A 202 8.52 -0.62 7.14
CA MET A 202 8.67 0.49 8.06
C MET A 202 10.12 0.97 8.17
N SER A 203 11.09 0.05 8.00
CA SER A 203 12.51 0.41 8.04
C SER A 203 12.99 1.19 6.81
N CYS A 204 12.26 1.16 5.68
CA CYS A 204 12.68 1.83 4.45
C CYS A 204 12.84 3.34 4.63
N SER A 205 11.90 4.00 5.31
CA SER A 205 12.00 5.45 5.60
C SER A 205 13.22 5.78 6.47
N ALA A 206 13.49 4.96 7.49
CA ALA A 206 14.68 5.15 8.31
C ALA A 206 15.98 4.95 7.53
N LEU A 207 16.02 4.03 6.57
CA LEU A 207 17.19 3.86 5.69
C LEU A 207 17.47 5.08 4.82
N VAL A 208 16.41 5.71 4.31
CA VAL A 208 16.53 6.84 3.36
C VAL A 208 16.73 8.17 4.08
N PHE A 209 15.99 8.42 5.15
CA PHE A 209 15.89 9.74 5.78
C PHE A 209 16.62 9.87 7.12
N SER A 210 17.36 8.84 7.54
CA SER A 210 18.17 8.93 8.76
C SER A 210 19.62 8.52 8.52
N LYS A 211 20.51 8.99 9.43
CA LYS A 211 21.92 8.58 9.49
C LYS A 211 22.15 7.36 10.39
N LYS A 212 21.09 6.69 10.87
CA LYS A 212 21.21 5.51 11.71
C LYS A 212 21.99 4.40 11.01
N SER A 213 22.84 3.71 11.75
CA SER A 213 23.52 2.51 11.25
C SER A 213 22.50 1.40 10.93
N LEU A 214 22.89 0.43 10.13
CA LEU A 214 21.99 -0.70 9.81
C LEU A 214 21.64 -1.53 11.06
N ALA A 215 22.54 -1.59 12.05
CA ALA A 215 22.27 -2.25 13.33
C ALA A 215 21.21 -1.51 14.14
N GLU A 216 21.28 -0.17 14.22
CA GLU A 216 20.28 0.65 14.89
C GLU A 216 18.92 0.57 14.20
N VAL A 217 18.90 0.57 12.85
CA VAL A 217 17.67 0.35 12.11
C VAL A 217 17.09 -1.04 12.42
N ALA A 218 17.91 -2.10 12.37
CA ALA A 218 17.47 -3.45 12.70
C ALA A 218 16.81 -3.51 14.08
N SER A 219 17.47 -2.98 15.10
CA SER A 219 16.95 -2.95 16.48
C SER A 219 15.66 -2.13 16.59
N THR A 220 15.63 -0.93 15.99
CA THR A 220 14.45 -0.05 16.03
C THR A 220 13.20 -0.73 15.44
N PHE A 221 13.37 -1.59 14.44
CA PHE A 221 12.25 -2.26 13.75
C PHE A 221 12.05 -3.73 14.15
N GLY A 222 12.57 -4.13 15.31
CA GLY A 222 12.28 -5.41 15.95
C GLY A 222 12.96 -6.63 15.33
N PHE A 223 14.12 -6.43 14.67
CA PHE A 223 14.97 -7.52 14.22
C PHE A 223 16.00 -7.88 15.30
N ALA A 224 16.31 -9.17 15.42
CA ALA A 224 17.26 -9.67 16.42
C ALA A 224 18.65 -9.07 16.22
N ASP A 225 19.08 -8.94 14.96
CA ASP A 225 20.38 -8.39 14.59
C ASP A 225 20.38 -7.86 13.14
N GLN A 226 21.47 -7.20 12.76
CA GLN A 226 21.66 -6.63 11.41
C GLN A 226 21.66 -7.70 10.32
N SER A 227 22.17 -8.90 10.57
CA SER A 227 22.25 -9.96 9.55
C SER A 227 20.87 -10.53 9.25
N HIS A 228 20.06 -10.77 10.28
CA HIS A 228 18.67 -11.17 10.14
C HIS A 228 17.88 -10.10 9.38
N PHE A 229 18.04 -8.83 9.75
CA PHE A 229 17.43 -7.71 9.06
C PHE A 229 17.81 -7.69 7.56
N ALA A 230 19.11 -7.76 7.25
CA ALA A 230 19.59 -7.70 5.87
C ALA A 230 19.04 -8.86 5.00
N LYS A 231 18.97 -10.06 5.57
CA LYS A 231 18.40 -11.25 4.91
C LYS A 231 16.92 -11.06 4.59
N GLU A 232 16.12 -10.66 5.58
CA GLU A 232 14.69 -10.45 5.41
C GLU A 232 14.39 -9.27 4.49
N PHE A 233 15.17 -8.20 4.60
CA PHE A 233 15.05 -7.02 3.74
C PHE A 233 15.28 -7.41 2.27
N ARG A 234 16.39 -8.12 1.98
CA ARG A 234 16.67 -8.59 0.61
C ARG A 234 15.60 -9.53 0.08
N ARG A 235 15.09 -10.43 0.91
CA ARG A 235 13.99 -11.35 0.53
C ARG A 235 12.72 -10.60 0.13
N ILE A 236 12.41 -9.50 0.82
CA ILE A 236 11.13 -8.76 0.67
C ILE A 236 11.27 -7.64 -0.37
N MET A 237 12.40 -6.92 -0.38
CA MET A 237 12.61 -5.74 -1.22
C MET A 237 13.42 -6.02 -2.49
N GLY A 238 14.09 -7.15 -2.59
CA GLY A 238 14.97 -7.51 -3.71
C GLY A 238 16.40 -6.97 -3.57
N ASP A 239 16.60 -5.87 -2.86
CA ASP A 239 17.90 -5.24 -2.59
C ASP A 239 18.34 -5.49 -1.15
N THR A 240 19.64 -5.37 -0.86
CA THR A 240 20.10 -5.28 0.53
C THR A 240 19.78 -3.91 1.13
N PRO A 241 19.69 -3.76 2.47
CA PRO A 241 19.47 -2.46 3.11
C PRO A 241 20.54 -1.41 2.70
N ARG A 242 21.76 -1.85 2.45
CA ARG A 242 22.86 -0.98 2.02
C ARG A 242 22.67 -0.48 0.59
N GLU A 243 22.34 -1.38 -0.33
CA GLU A 243 22.04 -1.04 -1.73
C GLU A 243 20.81 -0.13 -1.81
N TYR A 244 19.77 -0.44 -1.04
CA TYR A 244 18.57 0.37 -0.95
C TYR A 244 18.89 1.79 -0.45
N ARG A 245 19.63 1.92 0.64
CA ARG A 245 20.11 3.21 1.14
C ARG A 245 20.92 3.96 0.08
N ALA A 246 21.91 3.32 -0.53
CA ALA A 246 22.77 3.97 -1.52
C ALA A 246 22.00 4.46 -2.75
N ARG A 247 20.94 3.76 -3.15
CA ARG A 247 20.09 4.11 -4.29
C ARG A 247 19.14 5.26 -3.99
N TYR A 248 18.63 5.37 -2.78
CA TYR A 248 17.49 6.24 -2.45
C TYR A 248 17.82 7.32 -1.40
N GLN A 249 18.94 7.27 -0.70
CA GLN A 249 19.39 8.35 0.18
C GLN A 249 19.93 9.49 -0.67
N ARG A 250 19.34 10.68 -0.52
CA ARG A 250 19.77 11.94 -1.15
C ARG A 250 20.67 12.74 -0.23
#